data_8114bc99f483b690bd0ba2e56189973c
#
_entry.id   8114bc99f483b690bd0ba2e56189973c
#
_cell.length_a   1.000
_cell.length_b   1.000
_cell.length_c   1.000
_cell.angle_alpha   90.00
_cell.angle_beta   90.00
_cell.angle_gamma   90.00
#
_symmetry.space_group_name_H-M   'P 1'
#
loop_
_entity.id
_entity.type
_entity.pdbx_description
1 polymer ?
#
loop_
_entity_poly.entity_id
_entity_poly.type
_entity_poly.pdbx_seq_one_letter_code
_entity_poly.pdbx_strand_id
1 'polypeptide(L)'
;MTDPTALPDAIRTFVDATNAADSEAFVATFTEDAVLDDWGRVFHGRPGVASWNLTDNIGKQAHFEIVDVRPGDRPDSVVATLTVTGNGFNGTGPMTFTFDGDLIARLVISPTD
;
A
#
# COMPACT_ATOMS: atom_id res chain seq x y z
N MET A 1 8.80 20.55 12.28
CA MET A 1 7.51 20.07 12.78
C MET A 1 6.83 19.27 11.68
N THR A 2 6.32 18.12 12.03
CA THR A 2 5.67 17.25 11.05
C THR A 2 4.21 17.68 10.85
N ASP A 3 3.84 17.91 9.61
CA ASP A 3 2.44 18.15 9.26
C ASP A 3 1.67 16.84 9.51
N PRO A 4 0.54 16.85 10.26
CA PRO A 4 -0.23 15.65 10.51
C PRO A 4 -0.81 15.03 9.23
N THR A 5 -0.87 15.80 8.13
CA THR A 5 -1.28 15.28 6.83
C THR A 5 -0.10 14.95 5.94
N ALA A 6 1.13 15.04 6.47
CA ALA A 6 2.33 14.71 5.70
C ALA A 6 2.33 13.24 5.32
N LEU A 7 2.82 12.94 4.12
CA LEU A 7 2.88 11.59 3.60
C LEU A 7 3.98 10.80 4.32
N PRO A 8 3.65 9.69 5.01
CA PRO A 8 4.68 8.83 5.59
C PRO A 8 5.64 8.29 4.54
N ASP A 9 6.91 8.16 4.90
CA ASP A 9 7.94 7.66 3.98
C ASP A 9 7.62 6.27 3.45
N ALA A 10 7.05 5.40 4.29
CA ALA A 10 6.70 4.05 3.85
C ALA A 10 5.65 4.06 2.74
N ILE A 11 4.67 4.96 2.82
CA ILE A 11 3.65 5.08 1.75
C ILE A 11 4.30 5.64 0.48
N ARG A 12 5.18 6.63 0.63
CA ARG A 12 5.89 7.19 -0.52
C ARG A 12 6.70 6.11 -1.23
N THR A 13 7.44 5.30 -0.46
CA THR A 13 8.22 4.19 -1.04
C THR A 13 7.31 3.16 -1.69
N PHE A 14 6.17 2.85 -1.07
CA PHE A 14 5.17 1.95 -1.63
C PHE A 14 4.71 2.41 -3.01
N VAL A 15 4.37 3.69 -3.13
CA VAL A 15 3.92 4.29 -4.40
C VAL A 15 5.06 4.35 -5.40
N ASP A 16 6.22 4.86 -5.00
CA ASP A 16 7.35 5.04 -5.90
C ASP A 16 7.88 3.70 -6.43
N ALA A 17 7.97 2.69 -5.58
CA ALA A 17 8.41 1.35 -6.00
C ALA A 17 7.42 0.74 -6.99
N THR A 18 6.13 0.91 -6.77
CA THR A 18 5.11 0.44 -7.71
C THR A 18 5.27 1.13 -9.06
N ASN A 19 5.38 2.45 -9.05
CA ASN A 19 5.45 3.25 -10.28
C ASN A 19 6.75 3.03 -11.04
N ALA A 20 7.82 2.66 -10.34
CA ALA A 20 9.11 2.34 -10.95
C ALA A 20 9.23 0.86 -11.31
N ALA A 21 8.22 0.05 -11.02
CA ALA A 21 8.24 -1.40 -11.19
C ALA A 21 9.40 -2.07 -10.45
N ASP A 22 9.70 -1.58 -9.25
CA ASP A 22 10.78 -2.07 -8.40
C ASP A 22 10.20 -3.02 -7.35
N SER A 23 10.09 -4.29 -7.70
CA SER A 23 9.47 -5.31 -6.85
C SER A 23 10.25 -5.55 -5.56
N GLU A 24 11.58 -5.48 -5.61
CA GLU A 24 12.41 -5.67 -4.42
C GLU A 24 12.18 -4.55 -3.42
N ALA A 25 12.18 -3.30 -3.84
CA ALA A 25 11.90 -2.16 -2.98
C ALA A 25 10.47 -2.20 -2.45
N PHE A 26 9.52 -2.64 -3.28
CA PHE A 26 8.13 -2.77 -2.86
C PHE A 26 7.99 -3.73 -1.67
N VAL A 27 8.52 -4.94 -1.81
CA VAL A 27 8.44 -5.95 -0.76
C VAL A 27 9.18 -5.52 0.50
N ALA A 28 10.33 -4.86 0.34
CA ALA A 28 11.14 -4.38 1.46
C ALA A 28 10.44 -3.28 2.28
N THR A 29 9.38 -2.67 1.76
CA THR A 29 8.59 -1.68 2.48
C THR A 29 7.73 -2.30 3.58
N PHE A 30 7.53 -3.61 3.55
CA PHE A 30 6.67 -4.34 4.49
C PHE A 30 7.49 -5.08 5.54
N THR A 31 6.88 -5.31 6.73
CA THR A 31 7.51 -6.16 7.74
C THR A 31 7.53 -7.62 7.27
N GLU A 32 8.36 -8.45 7.93
CA GLU A 32 8.46 -9.88 7.57
C GLU A 32 7.14 -10.63 7.72
N ASP A 33 6.32 -10.21 8.69
CA ASP A 33 5.03 -10.84 9.00
C ASP A 33 3.84 -9.97 8.62
N ALA A 34 4.03 -9.06 7.68
CA ALA A 34 2.98 -8.16 7.24
C ALA A 34 1.75 -8.91 6.75
N VAL A 35 0.60 -8.26 6.86
CA VAL A 35 -0.67 -8.78 6.34
C VAL A 35 -1.19 -7.80 5.30
N LEU A 36 -1.53 -8.31 4.13
CA LEU A 36 -2.15 -7.53 3.07
C LEU A 36 -3.53 -8.11 2.79
N ASP A 37 -4.56 -7.30 2.98
CA ASP A 37 -5.96 -7.68 2.76
C ASP A 37 -6.49 -6.88 1.57
N ASP A 38 -6.71 -7.57 0.45
CA ASP A 38 -7.23 -6.97 -0.77
C ASP A 38 -8.66 -7.46 -1.00
N TRP A 39 -9.62 -6.68 -0.54
CA TRP A 39 -11.05 -6.99 -0.69
C TRP A 39 -11.41 -8.36 -0.10
N GLY A 40 -10.81 -8.71 1.05
CA GLY A 40 -11.02 -9.99 1.71
C GLY A 40 -10.07 -11.10 1.31
N ARG A 41 -9.24 -10.89 0.28
CA ARG A 41 -8.16 -11.82 -0.05
C ARG A 41 -6.96 -11.48 0.81
N VAL A 42 -6.56 -12.38 1.70
CA VAL A 42 -5.53 -12.10 2.69
C VAL A 42 -4.22 -12.78 2.30
N PHE A 43 -3.16 -11.99 2.30
CA PHE A 43 -1.80 -12.45 1.98
C PHE A 43 -0.92 -12.24 3.21
N HIS A 44 -0.12 -13.23 3.54
CA HIS A 44 0.66 -13.24 4.78
C HIS A 44 2.16 -13.17 4.51
N GLY A 45 2.83 -12.27 5.24
CA GLY A 45 4.27 -12.12 5.22
C GLY A 45 4.80 -11.56 3.91
N ARG A 46 6.11 -11.37 3.84
CA ARG A 46 6.74 -10.90 2.60
C ARG A 46 6.49 -11.83 1.41
N PRO A 47 6.50 -13.18 1.57
CA PRO A 47 6.14 -14.04 0.45
C PRO A 47 4.73 -13.78 -0.08
N GLY A 48 3.77 -13.56 0.82
CA GLY A 48 2.41 -13.22 0.42
C GLY A 48 2.33 -11.87 -0.28
N VAL A 49 3.02 -10.86 0.25
CA VAL A 49 3.10 -9.54 -0.36
C VAL A 49 3.71 -9.64 -1.75
N ALA A 50 4.78 -10.41 -1.90
CA ALA A 50 5.44 -10.60 -3.19
C ALA A 50 4.51 -11.28 -4.19
N SER A 51 3.72 -12.25 -3.75
CA SER A 51 2.73 -12.92 -4.59
C SER A 51 1.66 -11.95 -5.09
N TRP A 52 1.09 -11.14 -4.19
CA TRP A 52 0.11 -10.13 -4.55
C TRP A 52 0.71 -9.11 -5.53
N ASN A 53 1.93 -8.67 -5.26
CA ASN A 53 2.61 -7.71 -6.12
C ASN A 53 2.77 -8.24 -7.56
N LEU A 54 3.08 -9.52 -7.69
CA LEU A 54 3.27 -10.15 -9.00
C LEU A 54 1.96 -10.30 -9.75
N THR A 55 0.89 -10.68 -9.07
CA THR A 55 -0.39 -10.99 -9.73
C THR A 55 -1.31 -9.79 -9.87
N ASP A 56 -1.23 -8.82 -8.97
CA ASP A 56 -2.23 -7.75 -8.86
C ASP A 56 -1.65 -6.34 -8.92
N ASN A 57 -0.36 -6.15 -8.73
CA ASN A 57 0.26 -4.83 -8.63
C ASN A 57 1.27 -4.60 -9.75
N ILE A 58 2.56 -4.71 -9.48
CA ILE A 58 3.60 -4.46 -10.49
C ILE A 58 3.44 -5.44 -11.67
N GLY A 59 3.07 -6.68 -11.40
CA GLY A 59 2.82 -7.67 -12.44
C GLY A 59 1.67 -7.28 -13.38
N LYS A 60 0.79 -6.39 -12.95
CA LYS A 60 -0.29 -5.81 -13.77
C LYS A 60 0.04 -4.39 -14.20
N GLN A 61 1.28 -3.97 -14.03
CA GLN A 61 1.75 -2.62 -14.40
C GLN A 61 0.92 -1.53 -13.73
N ALA A 62 0.58 -1.73 -12.46
CA ALA A 62 -0.19 -0.75 -11.70
C ALA A 62 0.59 0.55 -11.54
N HIS A 63 -0.11 1.64 -11.63
CA HIS A 63 0.41 2.98 -11.36
C HIS A 63 -0.46 3.61 -10.27
N PHE A 64 0.18 4.18 -9.27
CA PHE A 64 -0.50 4.80 -8.13
C PHE A 64 -0.35 6.31 -8.17
N GLU A 65 -1.46 6.99 -7.89
CA GLU A 65 -1.46 8.43 -7.68
C GLU A 65 -2.17 8.73 -6.37
N ILE A 66 -1.51 9.46 -5.47
CA ILE A 66 -2.07 9.78 -4.16
C ILE A 66 -3.01 10.97 -4.31
N VAL A 67 -4.26 10.77 -3.90
CA VAL A 67 -5.29 11.80 -3.95
C VAL A 67 -5.42 12.50 -2.61
N ASP A 68 -5.37 11.74 -1.51
CA ASP A 68 -5.58 12.27 -0.17
C ASP A 68 -4.90 11.37 0.86
N VAL A 69 -4.49 11.95 1.97
CA VAL A 69 -3.90 11.23 3.10
C VAL A 69 -4.50 11.80 4.39
N ARG A 70 -4.98 10.91 5.26
CA ARG A 70 -5.56 11.33 6.54
C ARG A 70 -5.18 10.33 7.64
N PRO A 71 -5.23 10.74 8.92
CA PRO A 71 -5.00 9.80 10.01
C PRO A 71 -6.01 8.67 10.00
N GLY A 72 -5.56 7.47 10.37
CA GLY A 72 -6.44 6.33 10.57
C GLY A 72 -7.03 6.31 11.97
N ASP A 73 -7.68 5.19 12.33
CA ASP A 73 -8.34 5.04 13.63
C ASP A 73 -7.35 4.83 14.78
N ARG A 74 -6.10 4.50 14.46
CA ARG A 74 -5.04 4.25 15.45
C ARG A 74 -3.90 5.22 15.24
N PRO A 75 -3.10 5.51 16.30
CA PRO A 75 -1.95 6.41 16.16
C PRO A 75 -0.92 5.93 15.12
N ASP A 76 -0.84 4.62 14.89
CA ASP A 76 0.12 4.01 13.96
C ASP A 76 -0.50 3.70 12.59
N SER A 77 -1.66 4.27 12.28
CA SER A 77 -2.34 4.01 11.01
C SER A 77 -2.65 5.27 10.23
N VAL A 78 -2.69 5.13 8.90
CA VAL A 78 -2.97 6.22 7.97
C VAL A 78 -3.87 5.67 6.87
N VAL A 79 -4.85 6.46 6.46
CA VAL A 79 -5.67 6.14 5.30
C VAL A 79 -5.22 7.01 4.13
N ALA A 80 -4.79 6.37 3.07
CA ALA A 80 -4.44 7.06 1.83
C ALA A 80 -5.46 6.69 0.76
N THR A 81 -6.01 7.69 0.10
CA THR A 81 -6.86 7.47 -1.07
C THR A 81 -5.97 7.52 -2.30
N LEU A 82 -5.98 6.44 -3.06
CA LEU A 82 -5.14 6.30 -4.24
C LEU A 82 -5.98 6.07 -5.48
N THR A 83 -5.57 6.67 -6.58
CA THR A 83 -6.06 6.29 -7.91
C THR A 83 -5.10 5.25 -8.46
N VAL A 84 -5.64 4.11 -8.85
CA VAL A 84 -4.89 3.00 -9.42
C VAL A 84 -5.27 2.86 -10.88
N THR A 85 -4.26 2.79 -11.76
CA THR A 85 -4.44 2.51 -13.17
C THR A 85 -3.49 1.40 -13.57
N GLY A 86 -3.79 0.70 -14.65
CA GLY A 86 -2.93 -0.39 -15.13
C GLY A 86 -3.72 -1.45 -15.88
N ASN A 87 -3.15 -2.64 -16.00
CA ASN A 87 -3.74 -3.76 -16.72
C ASN A 87 -4.67 -4.61 -15.85
N GLY A 88 -4.72 -4.34 -14.54
CA GLY A 88 -5.62 -4.99 -13.60
C GLY A 88 -6.74 -4.05 -13.19
N PHE A 89 -6.81 -3.75 -11.90
CA PHE A 89 -7.81 -2.84 -11.34
C PHE A 89 -7.55 -1.40 -11.80
N ASN A 90 -8.60 -0.68 -12.12
CA ASN A 90 -8.57 0.75 -12.39
C ASN A 90 -9.67 1.42 -11.58
N GLY A 91 -9.30 2.35 -10.72
CA GLY A 91 -10.28 3.06 -9.88
C GLY A 91 -9.60 3.84 -8.76
N THR A 92 -10.41 4.51 -7.97
CA THR A 92 -9.96 5.31 -6.84
C THR A 92 -10.61 4.78 -5.56
N GLY A 93 -9.82 4.60 -4.53
CA GLY A 93 -10.36 4.13 -3.26
C GLY A 93 -9.35 4.23 -2.12
N PRO A 94 -9.81 3.97 -0.89
CA PRO A 94 -8.98 4.07 0.29
C PRO A 94 -8.13 2.84 0.51
N MET A 95 -6.91 3.07 0.99
CA MET A 95 -6.03 2.02 1.50
C MET A 95 -5.62 2.41 2.91
N THR A 96 -5.82 1.50 3.87
CA THR A 96 -5.44 1.74 5.26
C THR A 96 -4.10 1.04 5.54
N PHE A 97 -3.13 1.84 5.96
CA PHE A 97 -1.78 1.35 6.27
C PHE A 97 -1.59 1.41 7.78
N THR A 98 -1.10 0.33 8.35
CA THR A 98 -0.66 0.28 9.76
C THR A 98 0.84 0.02 9.75
N PHE A 99 1.58 0.78 10.57
CA PHE A 99 3.04 0.77 10.55
C PHE A 99 3.60 0.10 11.80
N ASP A 100 4.75 -0.54 11.63
CA ASP A 100 5.62 -0.95 12.72
C ASP A 100 6.98 -0.31 12.43
N GLY A 101 7.28 0.76 13.18
CA GLY A 101 8.45 1.58 12.88
C GLY A 101 8.30 2.23 11.51
N ASP A 102 9.28 2.00 10.65
CA ASP A 102 9.33 2.58 9.32
C ASP A 102 8.74 1.67 8.23
N LEU A 103 8.18 0.53 8.63
CA LEU A 103 7.68 -0.47 7.69
C LEU A 103 6.17 -0.64 7.82
N ILE A 104 5.55 -1.13 6.75
CA ILE A 104 4.13 -1.41 6.72
C ILE A 104 3.90 -2.79 7.34
N ALA A 105 3.15 -2.83 8.44
CA ALA A 105 2.80 -4.08 9.11
C ALA A 105 1.47 -4.64 8.59
N ARG A 106 0.58 -3.77 8.13
CA ARG A 106 -0.72 -4.18 7.61
C ARG A 106 -1.19 -3.20 6.55
N LEU A 107 -1.72 -3.73 5.48
CA LEU A 107 -2.36 -2.95 4.42
C LEU A 107 -3.73 -3.54 4.17
N VAL A 108 -4.76 -2.70 4.26
CA VAL A 108 -6.13 -3.10 3.94
C VAL A 108 -6.61 -2.26 2.76
N ILE A 109 -6.96 -2.93 1.68
CA ILE A 109 -7.52 -2.30 0.49
C ILE A 109 -9.01 -2.58 0.52
N SER A 110 -9.81 -1.53 0.67
CA SER A 110 -11.26 -1.64 0.81
C SER A 110 -11.95 -1.22 -0.48
N PRO A 111 -13.13 -1.81 -0.77
CA PRO A 111 -13.93 -1.30 -1.89
C PRO A 111 -14.32 0.15 -1.66
N THR A 112 -14.43 0.90 -2.75
CA THR A 112 -15.00 2.24 -2.69
C THR A 112 -16.51 2.15 -2.48
N ASP A 113 -17.00 3.07 -1.67
CA ASP A 113 -18.44 3.19 -1.49
C ASP A 113 -19.07 4.10 -2.55
#